data_ca7ab7242cbc953cc7ed10b92e102980
#
_entry.id   ca7ab7242cbc953cc7ed10b92e102980
#
_cell.length_a   1.000
_cell.length_b   1.000
_cell.length_c   1.000
_cell.angle_alpha   90.00
_cell.angle_beta   90.00
_cell.angle_gamma   90.00
#
_symmetry.space_group_name_H-M   'P 1'
#
loop_
_entity.id
_entity.type
_entity.pdbx_description
1 polymer ?
#
loop_
_entity_poly.entity_id
_entity_poly.type
_entity_poly.pdbx_seq_one_letter_code
_entity_poly.pdbx_strand_id
1 'polypeptide(L)'
;IAPPAEYTDGMDLENTVTIQSDDKPILSQEYYVLDFTHPEGTFVLIEGNMTSENGTIVYFDQHMRYHEKVYEEINDNEIGNVLQDMYLANGKIYFITQNGKTSSMGTTFNGDGRFVVCDAHTMKRLVARDMPFYANIDTSTGATQSSKSTLCWPQHIVVVSPEKAYIQYSTADNESHSGIRIVDLQTNIIRTSDIPGTFGVFTKTGATKARMIFSRGKVFAGRGNSVIV
;
A
#
# COMPACT_ATOMS: atom_id res chain seq x y z
N ILE A 1 10.90 4.40 27.73
CA ILE A 1 9.87 5.16 28.46
C ILE A 1 8.70 5.28 27.50
N ALA A 2 7.51 4.80 27.91
CA ALA A 2 6.32 4.91 27.09
C ALA A 2 5.95 6.39 26.88
N PRO A 3 5.51 6.80 25.69
CA PRO A 3 5.01 8.15 25.49
C PRO A 3 3.83 8.44 26.42
N PRO A 4 3.56 9.72 26.74
CA PRO A 4 2.46 10.07 27.62
C PRO A 4 1.13 9.54 27.09
N ALA A 5 0.21 9.20 28.01
CA ALA A 5 -1.06 8.56 27.72
C ALA A 5 -2.06 9.43 26.91
N GLU A 6 -1.78 10.72 26.77
CA GLU A 6 -2.60 11.66 26.01
C GLU A 6 -1.83 12.15 24.78
N TYR A 7 -1.99 11.43 23.69
CA TYR A 7 -1.57 11.87 22.37
C TYR A 7 -2.75 12.59 21.71
N THR A 8 -2.63 13.87 21.51
CA THR A 8 -3.60 14.64 20.72
C THR A 8 -3.14 14.72 19.29
N ASP A 9 -4.03 14.33 18.39
CA ASP A 9 -3.84 14.31 16.95
C ASP A 9 -3.22 15.62 16.43
N GLY A 10 -2.11 15.52 15.69
CA GLY A 10 -1.44 16.66 15.08
C GLY A 10 -0.50 17.47 16.00
N MET A 11 -0.16 16.99 17.18
CA MET A 11 0.85 17.61 18.03
C MET A 11 2.21 16.93 17.91
N ASP A 12 3.24 17.72 17.66
CA ASP A 12 4.62 17.29 17.84
C ASP A 12 4.89 17.07 19.34
N LEU A 13 5.10 15.81 19.71
CA LEU A 13 5.51 15.49 21.07
C LEU A 13 7.04 15.42 21.14
N GLU A 14 7.64 16.48 21.61
CA GLU A 14 9.04 16.45 22.04
C GLU A 14 9.07 16.00 23.50
N ASN A 15 9.57 14.79 23.76
CA ASN A 15 9.83 14.31 25.11
C ASN A 15 11.29 14.48 25.44
N THR A 16 11.56 15.37 26.38
CA THR A 16 12.90 15.54 26.94
C THR A 16 13.03 14.73 28.23
N VAL A 17 13.90 13.74 28.24
CA VAL A 17 14.27 13.01 29.47
C VAL A 17 15.60 13.52 29.96
N THR A 18 15.61 14.16 31.12
CA THR A 18 16.84 14.55 31.79
C THR A 18 17.21 13.45 32.79
N ILE A 19 18.34 12.80 32.57
CA ILE A 19 18.91 11.85 33.51
C ILE A 19 19.98 12.60 34.30
N GLN A 20 19.77 12.73 35.62
CA GLN A 20 20.78 13.27 36.53
C GLN A 20 21.44 12.09 37.25
N SER A 21 22.77 12.07 37.24
CA SER A 21 23.56 11.26 38.16
C SER A 21 24.46 12.20 38.91
N ASP A 22 24.44 12.08 40.22
CA ASP A 22 25.27 12.74 41.20
C ASP A 22 26.19 13.87 40.65
N ASP A 23 25.61 15.09 40.53
CA ASP A 23 26.31 16.34 40.19
C ASP A 23 26.66 16.66 38.73
N LYS A 24 26.16 15.90 37.73
CA LYS A 24 26.28 16.31 36.32
C LYS A 24 25.00 16.03 35.54
N PRO A 25 24.46 16.99 34.77
CA PRO A 25 23.41 16.71 33.79
C PRO A 25 24.00 15.76 32.76
N ILE A 26 23.42 14.57 32.63
CA ILE A 26 24.04 13.52 31.83
C ILE A 26 23.64 13.62 30.38
N LEU A 27 22.52 14.07 30.01
CA LEU A 27 22.11 14.32 28.64
C LEU A 27 20.58 14.51 28.62
N SER A 28 20.09 15.55 27.99
CA SER A 28 18.74 15.61 27.51
C SER A 28 18.72 14.91 26.16
N GLN A 29 18.04 13.78 26.05
CA GLN A 29 17.79 13.18 24.78
C GLN A 29 16.36 13.56 24.37
N GLU A 30 16.25 14.34 23.31
CA GLU A 30 14.97 14.63 22.71
C GLU A 30 14.49 13.37 21.98
N TYR A 31 13.34 12.86 22.37
CA TYR A 31 12.65 11.79 21.67
C TYR A 31 11.60 12.41 20.76
N TYR A 32 11.83 12.32 19.50
CA TYR A 32 10.89 12.74 18.49
C TYR A 32 9.98 11.57 18.10
N VAL A 33 8.67 11.78 18.19
CA VAL A 33 7.67 10.80 17.74
C VAL A 33 7.21 11.22 16.36
N LEU A 34 7.40 10.36 15.36
CA LEU A 34 6.91 10.60 14.02
C LEU A 34 5.37 10.60 14.00
N ASP A 35 4.79 11.64 13.44
CA ASP A 35 3.38 11.70 13.11
C ASP A 35 3.20 11.49 11.59
N PHE A 36 2.76 10.32 11.22
CA PHE A 36 2.53 9.95 9.81
C PHE A 36 1.24 10.54 9.23
N THR A 37 0.44 11.24 10.04
CA THR A 37 -0.78 11.93 9.59
C THR A 37 -0.61 13.43 9.46
N HIS A 38 0.58 13.95 9.80
CA HIS A 38 0.85 15.38 9.70
C HIS A 38 0.64 15.89 8.27
N PRO A 39 -0.10 16.99 8.04
CA PRO A 39 -0.45 17.45 6.69
C PRO A 39 0.74 17.88 5.84
N GLU A 40 1.87 18.25 6.45
CA GLU A 40 3.11 18.59 5.76
C GLU A 40 4.04 17.37 5.57
N GLY A 41 3.71 16.23 6.18
CA GLY A 41 4.44 15.00 6.00
C GLY A 41 4.32 14.47 4.57
N THR A 42 5.40 13.87 4.06
CA THR A 42 5.44 13.36 2.69
C THR A 42 5.96 11.94 2.65
N PHE A 43 5.15 11.03 2.10
CA PHE A 43 5.58 9.66 1.82
C PHE A 43 6.19 9.56 0.43
N VAL A 44 7.30 8.84 0.35
CA VAL A 44 7.89 8.39 -0.90
C VAL A 44 7.93 6.87 -0.91
N LEU A 45 7.18 6.26 -1.81
CA LEU A 45 7.18 4.83 -2.02
C LEU A 45 8.28 4.47 -3.01
N ILE A 46 9.14 3.56 -2.61
CA ILE A 46 10.19 2.99 -3.46
C ILE A 46 9.73 1.59 -3.83
N GLU A 47 9.56 1.37 -5.12
CA GLU A 47 8.98 0.14 -5.66
C GLU A 47 9.81 -1.12 -5.32
N GLY A 48 11.13 -0.96 -5.26
CA GLY A 48 12.06 -2.06 -5.21
C GLY A 48 12.31 -2.68 -6.58
N ASN A 49 12.73 -3.92 -6.59
CA ASN A 49 13.02 -4.65 -7.82
C ASN A 49 12.39 -6.05 -7.79
N MET A 50 11.72 -6.42 -8.86
CA MET A 50 10.99 -7.69 -8.98
C MET A 50 11.85 -8.93 -8.69
N THR A 51 13.16 -8.87 -8.90
CA THR A 51 14.07 -10.01 -8.81
C THR A 51 15.04 -9.96 -7.64
N SER A 52 15.26 -8.80 -7.02
CA SER A 52 16.35 -8.60 -6.06
C SER A 52 15.96 -8.00 -4.73
N GLU A 53 14.90 -7.18 -4.65
CA GLU A 53 14.59 -6.46 -3.42
C GLU A 53 13.10 -6.14 -3.28
N ASN A 54 12.64 -6.05 -2.04
CA ASN A 54 11.30 -5.57 -1.71
C ASN A 54 11.18 -4.06 -1.89
N GLY A 55 9.95 -3.58 -1.94
CA GLY A 55 9.69 -2.15 -1.84
C GLY A 55 9.94 -1.62 -0.44
N THR A 56 10.15 -0.33 -0.32
CA THR A 56 10.34 0.35 0.97
C THR A 56 9.69 1.72 0.99
N ILE A 57 9.59 2.32 2.18
CA ILE A 57 8.93 3.59 2.38
C ILE A 57 9.89 4.57 3.05
N VAL A 58 10.02 5.74 2.43
CA VAL A 58 10.70 6.90 3.00
C VAL A 58 9.64 7.92 3.43
N TYR A 59 9.84 8.52 4.58
CA TYR A 59 8.98 9.58 5.09
C TYR A 59 9.78 10.85 5.35
N PHE A 60 9.31 11.97 4.85
CA PHE A 60 9.78 13.30 5.24
C PHE A 60 8.77 13.87 6.21
N ASP A 61 9.24 14.20 7.41
CA ASP A 61 8.38 14.80 8.43
C ASP A 61 8.11 16.31 8.15
N GLN A 62 7.32 16.95 8.98
CA GLN A 62 6.97 18.37 8.86
C GLN A 62 8.18 19.33 8.94
N HIS A 63 9.31 18.87 9.44
CA HIS A 63 10.57 19.62 9.48
C HIS A 63 11.51 19.25 8.32
N MET A 64 11.00 18.50 7.32
CA MET A 64 11.77 17.98 6.19
C MET A 64 12.93 17.07 6.60
N ARG A 65 12.85 16.46 7.80
CA ARG A 65 13.79 15.42 8.19
C ARG A 65 13.40 14.12 7.50
N TYR A 66 14.38 13.44 7.03
CA TYR A 66 14.25 12.26 6.20
C TYR A 66 14.39 10.99 7.05
N HIS A 67 13.46 10.08 6.92
CA HIS A 67 13.38 8.81 7.64
C HIS A 67 13.28 7.67 6.61
N GLU A 68 14.34 6.87 6.55
CA GLU A 68 14.38 5.69 5.66
C GLU A 68 13.67 4.51 6.28
N LYS A 69 13.13 3.64 5.42
CA LYS A 69 12.65 2.32 5.82
C LYS A 69 11.67 2.35 7.01
N VAL A 70 10.82 3.39 7.04
CA VAL A 70 9.95 3.62 8.20
C VAL A 70 9.01 2.45 8.50
N TYR A 71 8.62 1.69 7.48
CA TYR A 71 7.81 0.50 7.68
C TYR A 71 8.61 -0.61 8.35
N GLU A 72 9.81 -0.89 7.84
CA GLU A 72 10.69 -1.94 8.30
C GLU A 72 11.17 -1.70 9.74
N GLU A 73 11.55 -0.46 10.04
CA GLU A 73 12.02 -0.06 11.38
C GLU A 73 10.92 -0.20 12.46
N ILE A 74 9.67 -0.01 12.08
CA ILE A 74 8.54 -0.10 13.01
C ILE A 74 8.00 -1.53 13.15
N ASN A 75 8.06 -2.33 12.08
CA ASN A 75 7.39 -3.62 12.01
C ASN A 75 8.34 -4.83 12.03
N ASP A 76 9.65 -4.60 12.09
CA ASP A 76 10.70 -5.63 12.05
C ASP A 76 10.56 -6.58 10.84
N ASN A 77 9.99 -6.08 9.74
CA ASN A 77 9.80 -6.84 8.50
C ASN A 77 9.64 -5.91 7.31
N GLU A 78 9.95 -6.38 6.11
CA GLU A 78 9.76 -5.65 4.87
C GLU A 78 8.29 -5.72 4.41
N ILE A 79 7.84 -4.71 3.65
CA ILE A 79 6.44 -4.61 3.27
C ILE A 79 6.03 -5.64 2.21
N GLY A 80 6.89 -5.90 1.24
CA GLY A 80 6.65 -6.85 0.15
C GLY A 80 7.24 -6.40 -1.17
N ASN A 81 7.28 -7.34 -2.12
CA ASN A 81 7.94 -7.13 -3.39
C ASN A 81 7.08 -6.32 -4.36
N VAL A 82 7.71 -5.33 -4.98
CA VAL A 82 7.13 -4.38 -5.94
C VAL A 82 5.97 -3.60 -5.31
N LEU A 83 6.33 -2.68 -4.41
CA LEU A 83 5.38 -1.75 -3.76
C LEU A 83 4.79 -0.79 -4.80
N GLN A 84 3.47 -0.81 -5.00
CA GLN A 84 2.82 -0.09 -6.09
C GLN A 84 2.08 1.16 -5.66
N ASP A 85 1.34 1.07 -4.56
CA ASP A 85 0.46 2.17 -4.18
C ASP A 85 0.18 2.18 -2.69
N MET A 86 -0.22 3.35 -2.20
CA MET A 86 -0.74 3.55 -0.85
C MET A 86 -1.99 4.42 -0.86
N TYR A 87 -2.83 4.22 0.13
CA TYR A 87 -4.01 5.03 0.35
C TYR A 87 -4.21 5.30 1.85
N LEU A 88 -4.35 6.59 2.21
CA LEU A 88 -4.61 7.01 3.59
C LEU A 88 -6.10 7.29 3.75
N ALA A 89 -6.77 6.57 4.63
CA ALA A 89 -8.18 6.76 4.94
C ALA A 89 -8.58 6.13 6.28
N ASN A 90 -9.54 6.74 6.95
CA ASN A 90 -10.16 6.20 8.16
C ASN A 90 -9.16 5.82 9.27
N GLY A 91 -8.12 6.64 9.46
CA GLY A 91 -7.08 6.39 10.45
C GLY A 91 -6.17 5.19 10.12
N LYS A 92 -6.14 4.77 8.87
CA LYS A 92 -5.32 3.66 8.38
C LYS A 92 -4.57 4.02 7.12
N ILE A 93 -3.43 3.37 6.92
CA ILE A 93 -2.69 3.37 5.67
C ILE A 93 -2.81 1.99 5.05
N TYR A 94 -3.21 1.96 3.79
CA TYR A 94 -3.36 0.75 3.00
C TYR A 94 -2.26 0.72 1.95
N PHE A 95 -1.50 -0.36 1.91
CA PHE A 95 -0.44 -0.58 0.94
C PHE A 95 -0.76 -1.78 0.06
N ILE A 96 -0.37 -1.71 -1.19
CA ILE A 96 -0.42 -2.83 -2.11
C ILE A 96 0.93 -3.07 -2.78
N THR A 97 1.28 -4.34 -2.92
CA THR A 97 2.46 -4.79 -3.67
C THR A 97 2.03 -5.76 -4.76
N GLN A 98 2.75 -5.80 -5.88
CA GLN A 98 2.41 -6.69 -7.00
C GLN A 98 2.59 -8.17 -6.64
N ASN A 99 3.75 -8.48 -6.07
CA ASN A 99 4.19 -9.85 -5.90
C ASN A 99 4.10 -10.35 -4.46
N GLY A 100 4.00 -9.45 -3.48
CA GLY A 100 3.96 -9.84 -2.08
C GLY A 100 5.25 -10.56 -1.65
N LYS A 101 5.13 -11.84 -1.31
CA LYS A 101 6.25 -12.68 -0.85
C LYS A 101 6.95 -13.45 -1.98
N THR A 102 6.36 -13.49 -3.16
CA THR A 102 6.91 -14.29 -4.26
C THR A 102 6.84 -13.51 -5.55
N SER A 103 7.99 -13.29 -6.18
CA SER A 103 8.05 -12.65 -7.49
C SER A 103 7.39 -13.51 -8.57
N SER A 104 7.05 -12.89 -9.69
CA SER A 104 6.59 -13.62 -10.90
C SER A 104 7.65 -14.55 -11.48
N MET A 105 8.92 -14.37 -11.08
CA MET A 105 10.07 -15.19 -11.46
C MET A 105 10.32 -16.35 -10.49
N GLY A 106 9.49 -16.54 -9.47
CA GLY A 106 9.62 -17.60 -8.48
C GLY A 106 10.58 -17.31 -7.32
N THR A 107 11.21 -16.14 -7.26
CA THR A 107 12.05 -15.75 -6.12
C THR A 107 11.16 -15.47 -4.91
N THR A 108 11.54 -16.02 -3.75
CA THR A 108 10.84 -15.77 -2.49
C THR A 108 11.49 -14.61 -1.75
N PHE A 109 10.65 -13.72 -1.24
CA PHE A 109 11.04 -12.54 -0.45
C PHE A 109 10.48 -12.61 0.97
N ASN A 110 11.18 -11.99 1.92
CA ASN A 110 10.70 -11.81 3.28
C ASN A 110 9.89 -10.52 3.37
N GLY A 111 8.67 -10.56 2.89
CA GLY A 111 7.78 -9.41 2.96
C GLY A 111 6.48 -9.76 3.66
N ASP A 112 5.68 -8.76 4.02
CA ASP A 112 4.40 -8.97 4.66
C ASP A 112 3.29 -9.41 3.71
N GLY A 113 3.35 -9.01 2.45
CA GLY A 113 2.43 -9.52 1.45
C GLY A 113 1.90 -8.50 0.46
N ARG A 114 0.86 -8.90 -0.29
CA ARG A 114 0.26 -8.09 -1.36
C ARG A 114 -0.69 -7.01 -0.87
N PHE A 115 -1.26 -7.19 0.31
CA PHE A 115 -2.16 -6.24 0.93
C PHE A 115 -1.78 -6.06 2.39
N VAL A 116 -1.34 -4.86 2.76
CA VAL A 116 -0.89 -4.53 4.11
C VAL A 116 -1.67 -3.31 4.59
N VAL A 117 -2.14 -3.37 5.84
CA VAL A 117 -2.84 -2.27 6.48
C VAL A 117 -2.10 -1.89 7.74
N CYS A 118 -1.80 -0.62 7.90
CA CYS A 118 -1.18 -0.04 9.08
C CYS A 118 -2.10 0.96 9.76
N ASP A 119 -1.87 1.16 11.04
CA ASP A 119 -2.38 2.32 11.77
C ASP A 119 -1.73 3.59 11.22
N ALA A 120 -2.52 4.62 10.97
CA ALA A 120 -2.01 5.81 10.30
C ALA A 120 -1.10 6.67 11.16
N HIS A 121 -1.26 6.66 12.48
CA HIS A 121 -0.44 7.47 13.38
C HIS A 121 0.91 6.80 13.68
N THR A 122 0.89 5.48 13.82
CA THR A 122 2.05 4.73 14.32
C THR A 122 2.79 3.94 13.26
N MET A 123 2.25 3.80 12.06
CA MET A 123 2.72 2.91 11.00
C MET A 123 2.73 1.42 11.42
N LYS A 124 2.24 1.07 12.60
CA LYS A 124 2.18 -0.33 13.05
C LYS A 124 1.25 -1.14 12.20
N ARG A 125 1.72 -2.29 11.75
CA ARG A 125 0.96 -3.24 10.94
C ARG A 125 -0.22 -3.79 11.71
N LEU A 126 -1.42 -3.64 11.16
CA LEU A 126 -2.66 -4.20 11.65
C LEU A 126 -3.05 -5.47 10.91
N VAL A 127 -2.79 -5.50 9.60
CA VAL A 127 -3.13 -6.62 8.72
C VAL A 127 -2.03 -6.84 7.70
N ALA A 128 -1.70 -8.09 7.45
CA ALA A 128 -0.87 -8.52 6.33
C ALA A 128 -1.55 -9.71 5.63
N ARG A 129 -1.69 -9.64 4.32
CA ARG A 129 -2.26 -10.70 3.48
C ARG A 129 -1.40 -10.88 2.24
N ASP A 130 -0.96 -12.11 2.03
CA ASP A 130 -0.21 -12.48 0.83
C ASP A 130 -1.02 -13.42 -0.09
N MET A 131 -2.30 -13.12 -0.24
CA MET A 131 -3.13 -13.91 -1.14
C MET A 131 -2.91 -13.48 -2.59
N PRO A 132 -2.28 -14.31 -3.43
CA PRO A 132 -2.32 -14.12 -4.87
C PRO A 132 -3.78 -14.23 -5.35
N PHE A 133 -4.15 -13.41 -6.30
CA PHE A 133 -5.45 -13.56 -6.94
C PHE A 133 -5.30 -13.71 -8.44
N TYR A 134 -6.29 -14.32 -9.06
CA TYR A 134 -6.20 -14.76 -10.45
C TYR A 134 -7.43 -14.32 -11.23
N ALA A 135 -7.23 -14.05 -12.52
CA ALA A 135 -8.30 -13.92 -13.48
C ALA A 135 -8.43 -15.21 -14.29
N ASN A 136 -9.64 -15.71 -14.43
CA ASN A 136 -9.93 -16.86 -15.29
C ASN A 136 -10.05 -16.38 -16.73
N ILE A 137 -8.93 -16.22 -17.39
CA ILE A 137 -8.87 -15.67 -18.75
C ILE A 137 -7.82 -16.37 -19.57
N ASP A 138 -8.15 -16.59 -20.83
CA ASP A 138 -7.18 -16.90 -21.88
C ASP A 138 -6.66 -15.58 -22.44
N THR A 139 -5.46 -15.20 -22.05
CA THR A 139 -4.85 -13.94 -22.46
C THR A 139 -4.50 -13.89 -23.95
N SER A 140 -4.39 -15.04 -24.62
CA SER A 140 -4.15 -15.11 -26.06
C SER A 140 -5.36 -14.74 -26.89
N THR A 141 -6.56 -15.00 -26.39
CA THR A 141 -7.84 -14.74 -27.09
C THR A 141 -8.67 -13.67 -26.41
N GLY A 142 -8.36 -13.30 -25.17
CA GLY A 142 -9.17 -12.39 -24.36
C GLY A 142 -10.48 -13.03 -23.87
N ALA A 143 -10.69 -14.32 -24.14
CA ALA A 143 -11.91 -15.02 -23.75
C ALA A 143 -11.82 -15.50 -22.29
N THR A 144 -12.94 -15.38 -21.55
CA THR A 144 -13.07 -15.99 -20.23
C THR A 144 -13.04 -17.50 -20.37
N GLN A 145 -12.05 -18.14 -19.75
CA GLN A 145 -11.92 -19.60 -19.74
C GLN A 145 -11.75 -20.11 -18.31
N SER A 146 -12.65 -20.96 -17.87
CA SER A 146 -12.63 -21.57 -16.53
C SER A 146 -11.41 -22.48 -16.29
N SER A 147 -10.75 -22.94 -17.35
CA SER A 147 -9.57 -23.83 -17.30
C SER A 147 -8.24 -23.10 -17.29
N LYS A 148 -8.21 -21.79 -17.54
CA LYS A 148 -6.99 -20.98 -17.52
C LYS A 148 -7.07 -19.94 -16.43
N SER A 149 -6.03 -19.86 -15.62
CA SER A 149 -5.92 -18.93 -14.50
C SER A 149 -4.65 -18.12 -14.64
N THR A 150 -4.77 -16.82 -14.78
CA THR A 150 -3.65 -15.90 -14.93
C THR A 150 -3.48 -15.09 -13.66
N LEU A 151 -2.26 -15.04 -13.13
CA LEU A 151 -1.91 -14.25 -11.96
C LEU A 151 -2.20 -12.77 -12.23
N CYS A 152 -2.78 -12.11 -11.24
CA CYS A 152 -3.06 -10.69 -11.28
C CYS A 152 -2.12 -9.92 -10.35
N TRP A 153 -1.65 -8.79 -10.84
CA TRP A 153 -0.81 -7.84 -10.13
C TRP A 153 -1.62 -6.63 -9.68
N PRO A 154 -1.85 -6.44 -8.38
CA PRO A 154 -2.43 -5.20 -7.87
C PRO A 154 -1.56 -4.00 -8.28
N GLN A 155 -2.20 -2.90 -8.69
CA GLN A 155 -1.50 -1.70 -9.13
C GLN A 155 -1.96 -0.44 -8.40
N HIS A 156 -3.26 -0.28 -8.19
CA HIS A 156 -3.81 0.89 -7.52
C HIS A 156 -4.92 0.50 -6.56
N ILE A 157 -5.00 1.23 -5.45
CA ILE A 157 -6.06 1.08 -4.45
C ILE A 157 -6.77 2.41 -4.22
N VAL A 158 -8.07 2.35 -3.99
CA VAL A 158 -8.87 3.48 -3.51
C VAL A 158 -9.84 3.00 -2.45
N VAL A 159 -9.82 3.65 -1.29
CA VAL A 159 -10.75 3.36 -0.18
C VAL A 159 -11.95 4.30 -0.32
N VAL A 160 -13.15 3.73 -0.33
CA VAL A 160 -14.39 4.48 -0.55
C VAL A 160 -15.29 4.53 0.68
N SER A 161 -15.10 3.61 1.62
CA SER A 161 -15.76 3.61 2.93
C SER A 161 -14.91 2.82 3.94
N PRO A 162 -15.24 2.85 5.25
CA PRO A 162 -14.55 2.01 6.24
C PRO A 162 -14.59 0.50 5.95
N GLU A 163 -15.58 0.06 5.16
CA GLU A 163 -15.81 -1.37 4.86
C GLU A 163 -15.36 -1.77 3.46
N LYS A 164 -15.06 -0.78 2.57
CA LYS A 164 -14.88 -1.08 1.15
C LYS A 164 -13.77 -0.29 0.49
N ALA A 165 -12.95 -1.00 -0.26
CA ALA A 165 -12.00 -0.44 -1.20
C ALA A 165 -12.14 -1.09 -2.58
N TYR A 166 -11.50 -0.49 -3.58
CA TYR A 166 -11.33 -1.05 -4.90
C TYR A 166 -9.84 -1.21 -5.20
N ILE A 167 -9.48 -2.34 -5.79
CA ILE A 167 -8.13 -2.57 -6.32
C ILE A 167 -8.23 -2.70 -7.84
N GLN A 168 -7.47 -1.87 -8.54
CA GLN A 168 -7.18 -2.05 -9.96
C GLN A 168 -5.97 -2.97 -10.08
N TYR A 169 -6.04 -3.91 -11.01
CA TYR A 169 -4.97 -4.86 -11.28
C TYR A 169 -4.67 -4.98 -12.76
N SER A 170 -3.50 -5.49 -13.11
CA SER A 170 -3.17 -6.03 -14.43
C SER A 170 -2.85 -7.52 -14.35
N THR A 171 -2.91 -8.20 -15.49
CA THR A 171 -2.49 -9.61 -15.57
C THR A 171 -0.97 -9.69 -15.70
N ALA A 172 -0.37 -10.71 -15.08
CA ALA A 172 1.09 -10.88 -15.04
C ALA A 172 1.72 -11.24 -16.38
N ASP A 173 0.91 -11.68 -17.34
CA ASP A 173 1.33 -12.01 -18.70
C ASP A 173 1.35 -10.76 -19.61
N ASN A 174 2.39 -10.00 -19.58
CA ASN A 174 2.56 -8.76 -20.35
C ASN A 174 1.59 -7.63 -20.03
N GLU A 175 0.89 -7.66 -18.89
CA GLU A 175 -0.08 -6.63 -18.52
C GLU A 175 -1.12 -6.36 -19.62
N SER A 176 -1.53 -7.43 -20.31
CA SER A 176 -2.41 -7.31 -21.47
C SER A 176 -3.87 -7.04 -21.11
N HIS A 177 -4.26 -7.38 -19.89
CA HIS A 177 -5.62 -7.20 -19.37
C HIS A 177 -5.59 -6.55 -18.01
N SER A 178 -6.67 -5.90 -17.67
CA SER A 178 -6.84 -5.27 -16.38
C SER A 178 -8.31 -5.29 -15.97
N GLY A 179 -8.54 -5.16 -14.67
CA GLY A 179 -9.86 -5.09 -14.10
C GLY A 179 -9.86 -4.40 -12.74
N ILE A 180 -11.05 -4.26 -12.17
CA ILE A 180 -11.22 -3.68 -10.83
C ILE A 180 -11.99 -4.66 -9.98
N ARG A 181 -11.48 -4.93 -8.77
CA ARG A 181 -12.11 -5.79 -7.77
C ARG A 181 -12.41 -5.04 -6.49
N ILE A 182 -13.43 -5.50 -5.81
CA ILE A 182 -13.79 -5.02 -4.48
C ILE A 182 -12.89 -5.71 -3.46
N VAL A 183 -12.39 -4.92 -2.52
CA VAL A 183 -11.81 -5.40 -1.26
C VAL A 183 -12.81 -5.16 -0.15
N ASP A 184 -13.17 -6.22 0.55
CA ASP A 184 -13.91 -6.15 1.79
C ASP A 184 -12.92 -5.82 2.91
N LEU A 185 -13.01 -4.62 3.48
CA LEU A 185 -12.08 -4.14 4.52
C LEU A 185 -12.41 -4.65 5.92
N GLN A 186 -13.55 -5.28 6.13
CA GLN A 186 -13.87 -5.96 7.39
C GLN A 186 -13.16 -7.30 7.49
N THR A 187 -13.09 -8.03 6.37
CA THR A 187 -12.41 -9.33 6.27
C THR A 187 -11.00 -9.22 5.69
N ASN A 188 -10.68 -8.09 5.05
CA ASN A 188 -9.44 -7.85 4.31
C ASN A 188 -9.23 -8.88 3.18
N ILE A 189 -10.30 -9.16 2.45
CA ILE A 189 -10.31 -10.13 1.34
C ILE A 189 -10.65 -9.43 0.03
N ILE A 190 -9.87 -9.71 -1.00
CA ILE A 190 -10.14 -9.29 -2.38
C ILE A 190 -11.17 -10.26 -2.97
N ARG A 191 -12.29 -9.74 -3.49
CA ARG A 191 -13.31 -10.57 -4.15
C ARG A 191 -12.75 -11.24 -5.40
N THR A 192 -13.29 -12.40 -5.74
CA THR A 192 -12.83 -13.21 -6.88
C THR A 192 -13.36 -12.72 -8.23
N SER A 193 -14.43 -11.92 -8.22
CA SER A 193 -15.07 -11.39 -9.45
C SER A 193 -14.76 -9.93 -9.66
N ASP A 194 -14.57 -9.56 -10.91
CA ASP A 194 -14.43 -8.17 -11.32
C ASP A 194 -15.76 -7.42 -11.25
N ILE A 195 -15.69 -6.12 -11.05
CA ILE A 195 -16.85 -5.24 -11.23
C ILE A 195 -17.26 -5.30 -12.70
N PRO A 196 -18.55 -5.55 -13.01
CA PRO A 196 -19.03 -5.63 -14.39
C PRO A 196 -18.59 -4.42 -15.24
N GLY A 197 -18.09 -4.69 -16.44
CA GLY A 197 -17.62 -3.65 -17.38
C GLY A 197 -16.24 -3.09 -17.10
N THR A 198 -15.55 -3.50 -16.04
CA THR A 198 -14.17 -3.00 -15.73
C THR A 198 -13.09 -3.86 -16.34
N PHE A 199 -13.37 -5.14 -16.60
CA PHE A 199 -12.40 -6.04 -17.20
C PHE A 199 -12.25 -5.84 -18.71
N GLY A 200 -11.02 -5.86 -19.21
CA GLY A 200 -10.75 -5.78 -20.64
C GLY A 200 -9.28 -5.68 -20.98
N VAL A 201 -9.02 -5.70 -22.28
CA VAL A 201 -7.70 -5.51 -22.88
C VAL A 201 -7.29 -4.04 -22.75
N PHE A 202 -6.09 -3.81 -22.24
CA PHE A 202 -5.47 -2.49 -22.29
C PHE A 202 -4.43 -2.46 -23.39
N THR A 203 -4.53 -1.48 -24.27
CA THR A 203 -3.43 -1.17 -25.18
C THR A 203 -2.28 -0.61 -24.34
N LYS A 204 -1.05 -1.01 -24.61
CA LYS A 204 0.19 -0.63 -23.88
C LYS A 204 0.49 0.87 -23.85
N THR A 205 -0.37 1.71 -24.38
CA THR A 205 -0.23 3.16 -24.39
C THR A 205 -0.77 3.75 -23.09
N GLY A 206 0.11 3.92 -22.15
CA GLY A 206 0.16 4.83 -20.99
C GLY A 206 -1.09 5.19 -20.18
N ALA A 207 -2.23 5.29 -20.77
CA ALA A 207 -3.46 5.76 -20.12
C ALA A 207 -4.14 4.73 -19.20
N THR A 208 -3.67 3.50 -19.20
CA THR A 208 -4.31 2.37 -18.51
C THR A 208 -3.75 2.09 -17.13
N LYS A 209 -2.66 2.76 -16.76
CA LYS A 209 -2.03 2.67 -15.43
C LYS A 209 -2.33 3.87 -14.54
N ALA A 210 -3.32 4.69 -14.91
CA ALA A 210 -3.71 5.83 -14.10
C ALA A 210 -4.36 5.38 -12.80
N ARG A 211 -3.98 6.02 -11.70
CA ARG A 211 -4.61 5.82 -10.39
C ARG A 211 -6.11 6.05 -10.48
N MET A 212 -6.85 5.22 -9.77
CA MET A 212 -8.26 5.50 -9.52
C MET A 212 -8.41 6.71 -8.61
N ILE A 213 -9.44 7.50 -8.83
CA ILE A 213 -9.76 8.68 -8.02
C ILE A 213 -11.14 8.49 -7.41
N PHE A 214 -11.25 8.66 -6.10
CA PHE A 214 -12.54 8.73 -5.41
C PHE A 214 -12.92 10.18 -5.18
N SER A 215 -14.05 10.59 -5.71
CA SER A 215 -14.56 11.95 -5.54
C SER A 215 -16.08 11.96 -5.56
N ARG A 216 -16.69 12.70 -4.63
CA ARG A 216 -18.16 12.89 -4.55
C ARG A 216 -18.95 11.58 -4.61
N GLY A 217 -18.47 10.54 -3.88
CA GLY A 217 -19.14 9.24 -3.81
C GLY A 217 -18.96 8.34 -5.04
N LYS A 218 -18.13 8.73 -6.00
CA LYS A 218 -17.85 7.97 -7.22
C LYS A 218 -16.37 7.67 -7.37
N VAL A 219 -16.06 6.52 -7.97
CA VAL A 219 -14.70 6.15 -8.38
C VAL A 219 -14.55 6.36 -9.87
N PHE A 220 -13.51 7.07 -10.26
CA PHE A 220 -13.15 7.32 -11.65
C PHE A 220 -11.89 6.50 -11.97
N ALA A 221 -11.97 5.68 -13.01
CA ALA A 221 -10.85 4.88 -13.49
C ALA A 221 -10.62 5.12 -14.99
N GLY A 222 -9.40 5.46 -15.37
CA GLY A 222 -9.02 5.62 -16.77
C GLY A 222 -8.97 4.28 -17.50
N ARG A 223 -9.55 4.22 -18.71
CA ARG A 223 -9.51 3.06 -19.59
C ARG A 223 -9.34 3.47 -21.05
N GLY A 224 -8.09 3.42 -21.53
CA GLY A 224 -7.80 3.91 -22.89
C GLY A 224 -8.25 5.35 -23.06
N ASN A 225 -9.13 5.62 -24.02
CA ASN A 225 -9.68 6.95 -24.31
C ASN A 225 -10.98 7.25 -23.54
N SER A 226 -11.32 6.46 -22.52
CA SER A 226 -12.56 6.57 -21.76
C SER A 226 -12.31 6.56 -20.25
N VAL A 227 -13.31 6.99 -19.51
CA VAL A 227 -13.32 6.92 -18.04
C VAL A 227 -14.49 6.03 -17.62
N ILE A 228 -14.20 5.07 -16.75
CA ILE A 228 -15.23 4.28 -16.05
C ILE A 228 -15.59 5.02 -14.76
N VAL A 229 -16.89 5.10 -14.46
CA VAL A 229 -17.41 5.79 -13.26
C VAL A 229 -18.32 4.84 -12.48
#